data_7f8b478f4f51abf5040a7d58b26c221f
#
_entry.id   7f8b478f4f51abf5040a7d58b26c221f
#
_cell.length_a   1.000
_cell.length_b   1.000
_cell.length_c   1.000
_cell.angle_alpha   90.00
_cell.angle_beta   90.00
_cell.angle_gamma   90.00
#
_symmetry.space_group_name_H-M   'P 1'
#
loop_
_entity.id
_entity.type
_entity.pdbx_description
1 polymer ?
#
loop_
_entity_poly.entity_id
_entity_poly.type
_entity_poly.pdbx_seq_one_letter_code
_entity_poly.pdbx_strand_id
1 'polypeptide(L)'
;MCREMNSTTILANWFDELWCRLESLREVYEFTPKLNIVRVGDRSDTSLYVNSKKKKGKQLQIDVNVLELPESISQVELNVLMASMDVPTILQLPLPEHLDSREAIGHLDPECDVDGLTPHQKGLLVDNDPRAFIPATAKGVMRLVESYVNLSNMRVAIVSRSELIGRPLIQCMLNKDAMPIVIHSKISDMFVREQLGEADVIITGCGGRKLFDHRYFKTFGQVIVDCSMAKVDGIDGVGDCDKDSIMNKTHNTIASGYGHTGPATVMGLMSNVVQYYEMRLNK
;
A
#
# COMPACT_ATOMS: atom_id res chain seq x y z
N MET A 1 -4.98 9.35 26.89
CA MET A 1 -4.17 8.19 26.51
C MET A 1 -4.18 8.06 24.99
N CYS A 2 -3.02 7.87 24.39
CA CYS A 2 -2.92 7.53 22.97
C CYS A 2 -3.70 6.25 22.68
N ARG A 3 -4.25 6.13 21.48
CA ARG A 3 -5.05 4.96 21.07
C ARG A 3 -4.37 4.25 19.93
N GLU A 4 -4.32 2.94 20.00
CA GLU A 4 -3.98 2.13 18.82
C GLU A 4 -5.17 2.12 17.88
N MET A 5 -4.88 2.25 16.57
CA MET A 5 -5.90 2.22 15.52
C MET A 5 -6.56 0.83 15.48
N ASN A 6 -7.88 0.77 15.44
CA ASN A 6 -8.60 -0.50 15.34
C ASN A 6 -8.62 -1.02 13.88
N SER A 7 -7.44 -1.33 13.36
CA SER A 7 -7.26 -1.81 12.00
C SER A 7 -7.98 -3.15 11.75
N THR A 8 -8.11 -4.00 12.77
CA THR A 8 -8.80 -5.29 12.64
C THR A 8 -10.25 -5.10 12.21
N THR A 9 -11.00 -4.23 12.88
CA THR A 9 -12.40 -3.94 12.53
C THR A 9 -12.50 -3.25 11.17
N ILE A 10 -11.61 -2.29 10.88
CA ILE A 10 -11.61 -1.59 9.59
C ILE A 10 -11.41 -2.58 8.44
N LEU A 11 -10.45 -3.49 8.59
CA LEU A 11 -10.12 -4.48 7.56
C LEU A 11 -11.20 -5.58 7.44
N ALA A 12 -11.88 -5.93 8.53
CA ALA A 12 -13.01 -6.86 8.48
C ALA A 12 -14.18 -6.24 7.71
N ASN A 13 -14.56 -5.01 8.02
CA ASN A 13 -15.62 -4.30 7.29
C ASN A 13 -15.27 -4.12 5.81
N TRP A 14 -14.01 -3.85 5.50
CA TRP A 14 -13.55 -3.75 4.11
C TRP A 14 -13.59 -5.10 3.40
N PHE A 15 -13.28 -6.18 4.09
CA PHE A 15 -13.41 -7.53 3.55
C PHE A 15 -14.88 -7.84 3.19
N ASP A 16 -15.82 -7.56 4.09
CA ASP A 16 -17.24 -7.79 3.87
C ASP A 16 -17.77 -6.96 2.68
N GLU A 17 -17.32 -5.70 2.56
CA GLU A 17 -17.61 -4.84 1.41
C GLU A 17 -17.12 -5.47 0.09
N LEU A 18 -15.86 -5.94 0.03
CA LEU A 18 -15.31 -6.57 -1.18
C LEU A 18 -16.00 -7.90 -1.48
N TRP A 19 -16.34 -8.65 -0.46
CA TRP A 19 -17.10 -9.90 -0.61
C TRP A 19 -18.45 -9.64 -1.28
N CYS A 20 -19.24 -8.71 -0.75
CA CYS A 20 -20.55 -8.36 -1.32
C CYS A 20 -20.44 -7.88 -2.77
N ARG A 21 -19.41 -7.08 -3.11
CA ARG A 21 -19.17 -6.61 -4.49
C ARG A 21 -18.87 -7.79 -5.43
N LEU A 22 -18.05 -8.75 -5.00
CA LEU A 22 -17.76 -9.96 -5.78
C LEU A 22 -18.98 -10.86 -5.93
N GLU A 23 -19.77 -11.03 -4.88
CA GLU A 23 -21.01 -11.83 -4.96
C GLU A 23 -21.99 -11.22 -5.97
N SER A 24 -22.18 -9.90 -5.93
CA SER A 24 -23.05 -9.22 -6.91
C SER A 24 -22.57 -9.43 -8.36
N LEU A 25 -21.28 -9.49 -8.60
CA LEU A 25 -20.74 -9.82 -9.93
C LEU A 25 -20.98 -11.28 -10.29
N ARG A 26 -20.84 -12.22 -9.34
CA ARG A 26 -21.06 -13.66 -9.56
C ARG A 26 -22.51 -14.02 -9.81
N GLU A 27 -23.44 -13.27 -9.21
CA GLU A 27 -24.88 -13.45 -9.48
C GLU A 27 -25.25 -13.11 -10.93
N VAL A 28 -24.52 -12.19 -11.55
CA VAL A 28 -24.78 -11.74 -12.94
C VAL A 28 -23.92 -12.51 -13.95
N TYR A 29 -22.68 -12.80 -13.58
CA TYR A 29 -21.68 -13.39 -14.48
C TYR A 29 -21.13 -14.68 -13.89
N GLU A 30 -21.17 -15.77 -14.64
CA GLU A 30 -20.48 -17.03 -14.27
C GLU A 30 -18.97 -16.87 -14.47
N PHE A 31 -18.23 -16.46 -13.43
CA PHE A 31 -16.79 -16.29 -13.52
C PHE A 31 -16.09 -16.53 -12.17
N THR A 32 -14.81 -16.86 -12.25
CA THR A 32 -13.92 -16.90 -11.09
C THR A 32 -12.87 -15.80 -11.27
N PRO A 33 -12.81 -14.81 -10.36
CA PRO A 33 -11.78 -13.78 -10.41
C PRO A 33 -10.39 -14.41 -10.30
N LYS A 34 -9.42 -13.92 -11.08
CA LYS A 34 -8.03 -14.39 -11.10
C LYS A 34 -7.08 -13.25 -10.72
N LEU A 35 -5.95 -13.61 -10.13
CA LEU A 35 -4.82 -12.71 -9.87
C LEU A 35 -3.52 -13.47 -10.11
N ASN A 36 -2.68 -12.97 -11.00
CA ASN A 36 -1.32 -13.47 -11.17
C ASN A 36 -0.34 -12.69 -10.28
N ILE A 37 0.54 -13.43 -9.63
CA ILE A 37 1.68 -12.89 -8.89
C ILE A 37 2.94 -13.42 -9.54
N VAL A 38 3.67 -12.57 -10.26
CA VAL A 38 4.96 -12.93 -10.84
C VAL A 38 6.02 -12.73 -9.77
N ARG A 39 6.76 -13.79 -9.43
CA ARG A 39 7.82 -13.79 -8.42
C ARG A 39 9.12 -14.32 -9.00
N VAL A 40 10.21 -13.59 -8.78
CA VAL A 40 11.56 -13.99 -9.22
C VAL A 40 12.41 -14.37 -8.02
N GLY A 41 13.01 -15.56 -8.06
CA GLY A 41 13.82 -16.11 -6.97
C GLY A 41 13.00 -16.54 -5.75
N ASP A 42 13.67 -17.06 -4.72
CA ASP A 42 13.05 -17.59 -3.50
C ASP A 42 13.52 -16.86 -2.24
N ARG A 43 13.22 -15.57 -2.15
CA ARG A 43 13.51 -14.78 -0.95
C ARG A 43 12.45 -15.03 0.11
N SER A 44 12.88 -15.29 1.35
CA SER A 44 11.98 -15.60 2.48
C SER A 44 11.04 -14.45 2.84
N ASP A 45 11.49 -13.19 2.68
CA ASP A 45 10.67 -12.01 2.94
C ASP A 45 9.51 -11.88 1.95
N THR A 46 9.75 -12.16 0.66
CA THR A 46 8.69 -12.15 -0.36
C THR A 46 7.70 -13.29 -0.18
N SER A 47 8.12 -14.45 0.33
CA SER A 47 7.26 -15.61 0.57
C SER A 47 6.15 -15.32 1.56
N LEU A 48 6.41 -14.58 2.64
CA LEU A 48 5.40 -14.19 3.63
C LEU A 48 4.31 -13.31 3.02
N TYR A 49 4.71 -12.33 2.19
CA TYR A 49 3.75 -11.44 1.51
C TYR A 49 2.92 -12.18 0.46
N VAL A 50 3.53 -13.05 -0.33
CA VAL A 50 2.82 -13.89 -1.31
C VAL A 50 1.82 -14.81 -0.61
N ASN A 51 2.21 -15.46 0.48
CA ASN A 51 1.32 -16.33 1.25
C ASN A 51 0.12 -15.56 1.84
N SER A 52 0.34 -14.33 2.32
CA SER A 52 -0.73 -13.48 2.83
C SER A 52 -1.73 -13.10 1.73
N LYS A 53 -1.23 -12.77 0.52
CA LYS A 53 -2.06 -12.50 -0.67
C LYS A 53 -2.86 -13.74 -1.09
N LYS A 54 -2.22 -14.92 -1.16
CA LYS A 54 -2.90 -16.20 -1.47
C LYS A 54 -4.01 -16.50 -0.46
N LYS A 55 -3.71 -16.37 0.85
CA LYS A 55 -4.68 -16.62 1.92
C LYS A 55 -5.89 -15.68 1.78
N LYS A 56 -5.66 -14.38 1.55
CA LYS A 56 -6.74 -13.40 1.42
C LYS A 56 -7.53 -13.60 0.13
N GLY A 57 -6.86 -13.89 -0.99
CA GLY A 57 -7.51 -14.23 -2.26
C GLY A 57 -8.42 -15.46 -2.10
N LYS A 58 -7.93 -16.54 -1.46
CA LYS A 58 -8.75 -17.73 -1.17
C LYS A 58 -10.00 -17.39 -0.34
N GLN A 59 -9.87 -16.50 0.67
CA GLN A 59 -11.01 -16.07 1.47
C GLN A 59 -12.06 -15.32 0.64
N LEU A 60 -11.65 -14.54 -0.36
CA LEU A 60 -12.50 -13.82 -1.29
C LEU A 60 -12.90 -14.66 -2.52
N GLN A 61 -12.52 -15.95 -2.57
CA GLN A 61 -12.70 -16.84 -3.72
C GLN A 61 -12.11 -16.25 -5.02
N ILE A 62 -10.96 -15.59 -4.90
CA ILE A 62 -10.12 -15.15 -6.00
C ILE A 62 -9.07 -16.24 -6.23
N ASP A 63 -8.95 -16.74 -7.46
CA ASP A 63 -7.91 -17.69 -7.84
C ASP A 63 -6.57 -16.97 -7.99
N VAL A 64 -5.68 -17.17 -7.03
CA VAL A 64 -4.36 -16.52 -6.99
C VAL A 64 -3.31 -17.49 -7.51
N ASN A 65 -2.87 -17.26 -8.73
CA ASN A 65 -1.80 -18.00 -9.38
C ASN A 65 -0.44 -17.32 -9.11
N VAL A 66 0.54 -18.09 -8.66
CA VAL A 66 1.92 -17.60 -8.44
C VAL A 66 2.82 -18.19 -9.50
N LEU A 67 3.37 -17.33 -10.36
CA LEU A 67 4.34 -17.67 -11.37
C LEU A 67 5.73 -17.52 -10.76
N GLU A 68 6.31 -18.63 -10.35
CA GLU A 68 7.66 -18.68 -9.76
C GLU A 68 8.71 -18.80 -10.87
N LEU A 69 9.58 -17.80 -10.95
CA LEU A 69 10.64 -17.70 -11.96
C LEU A 69 12.01 -17.91 -11.29
N PRO A 70 12.96 -18.53 -11.99
CA PRO A 70 14.30 -18.69 -11.47
C PRO A 70 14.97 -17.33 -11.27
N GLU A 71 15.83 -17.21 -10.26
CA GLU A 71 16.60 -15.99 -10.01
C GLU A 71 17.46 -15.59 -11.20
N SER A 72 17.87 -16.56 -12.03
CA SER A 72 18.70 -16.36 -13.22
C SER A 72 17.94 -15.89 -14.47
N ILE A 73 16.63 -15.67 -14.40
CA ILE A 73 15.83 -15.19 -15.55
C ILE A 73 16.44 -13.88 -16.09
N SER A 74 16.50 -13.74 -17.40
CA SER A 74 16.95 -12.51 -18.01
C SER A 74 15.86 -11.43 -18.04
N GLN A 75 16.27 -10.16 -18.16
CA GLN A 75 15.35 -9.02 -18.30
C GLN A 75 14.38 -9.22 -19.50
N VAL A 76 14.91 -9.70 -20.62
CA VAL A 76 14.13 -9.92 -21.84
C VAL A 76 13.03 -10.97 -21.62
N GLU A 77 13.37 -12.10 -21.00
CA GLU A 77 12.39 -13.15 -20.68
C GLU A 77 11.31 -12.65 -19.72
N LEU A 78 11.71 -11.89 -18.69
CA LEU A 78 10.76 -11.27 -17.75
C LEU A 78 9.84 -10.28 -18.49
N ASN A 79 10.37 -9.43 -19.36
CA ASN A 79 9.60 -8.46 -20.14
C ASN A 79 8.57 -9.16 -21.06
N VAL A 80 8.99 -10.21 -21.75
CA VAL A 80 8.10 -11.02 -22.61
C VAL A 80 6.98 -11.67 -21.79
N LEU A 81 7.31 -12.21 -20.63
CA LEU A 81 6.31 -12.77 -19.72
C LEU A 81 5.31 -11.71 -19.26
N MET A 82 5.80 -10.54 -18.81
CA MET A 82 4.92 -9.45 -18.36
C MET A 82 4.00 -8.96 -19.47
N ALA A 83 4.50 -8.86 -20.70
CA ALA A 83 3.72 -8.47 -21.89
C ALA A 83 2.64 -9.50 -22.26
N SER A 84 2.77 -10.75 -21.84
CA SER A 84 1.81 -11.82 -22.14
C SER A 84 0.67 -11.93 -21.11
N MET A 85 0.68 -11.14 -20.05
CA MET A 85 -0.36 -11.18 -19.01
C MET A 85 -1.67 -10.55 -19.49
N ASP A 86 -2.76 -11.28 -19.40
CA ASP A 86 -4.11 -10.90 -19.85
C ASP A 86 -5.16 -10.85 -18.73
N VAL A 87 -4.72 -11.07 -17.49
CA VAL A 87 -5.54 -10.98 -16.27
C VAL A 87 -4.85 -10.07 -15.22
N PRO A 88 -5.55 -9.64 -14.17
CA PRO A 88 -4.95 -8.89 -13.07
C PRO A 88 -3.61 -9.46 -12.64
N THR A 89 -2.55 -8.68 -12.71
CA THR A 89 -1.18 -9.16 -12.49
C THR A 89 -0.39 -8.17 -11.65
N ILE A 90 0.45 -8.68 -10.77
CA ILE A 90 1.46 -7.91 -10.06
C ILE A 90 2.85 -8.55 -10.22
N LEU A 91 3.88 -7.71 -10.24
CA LEU A 91 5.27 -8.13 -10.11
C LEU A 91 5.69 -7.99 -8.65
N GLN A 92 5.99 -9.12 -7.99
CA GLN A 92 6.38 -9.10 -6.58
C GLN A 92 7.78 -8.51 -6.41
N LEU A 93 7.85 -7.38 -5.74
CA LEU A 93 9.10 -6.70 -5.41
C LEU A 93 9.64 -7.11 -4.01
N PRO A 94 10.97 -6.98 -3.77
CA PRO A 94 12.00 -6.56 -4.71
C PRO A 94 12.45 -7.67 -5.68
N LEU A 95 13.01 -7.27 -6.81
CA LEU A 95 13.67 -8.17 -7.77
C LEU A 95 15.15 -8.37 -7.42
N PRO A 96 15.83 -9.41 -7.98
CA PRO A 96 17.29 -9.51 -8.05
C PRO A 96 17.91 -8.26 -8.70
N GLU A 97 19.14 -7.90 -8.28
CA GLU A 97 19.79 -6.64 -8.68
C GLU A 97 20.03 -6.47 -10.19
N HIS A 98 20.14 -7.58 -10.94
CA HIS A 98 20.35 -7.55 -12.39
C HIS A 98 19.08 -7.26 -13.20
N LEU A 99 17.90 -7.15 -12.55
CA LEU A 99 16.61 -6.88 -13.18
C LEU A 99 16.12 -5.47 -12.86
N ASP A 100 15.64 -4.78 -13.87
CA ASP A 100 14.94 -3.50 -13.73
C ASP A 100 13.41 -3.74 -13.61
N SER A 101 12.89 -3.49 -12.42
CA SER A 101 11.45 -3.64 -12.17
C SER A 101 10.57 -2.65 -12.95
N ARG A 102 11.08 -1.45 -13.23
CA ARG A 102 10.32 -0.44 -13.99
C ARG A 102 10.20 -0.84 -15.45
N GLU A 103 11.28 -1.39 -16.01
CA GLU A 103 11.27 -1.90 -17.36
C GLU A 103 10.27 -3.06 -17.47
N ALA A 104 10.35 -4.04 -16.58
CA ALA A 104 9.44 -5.18 -16.58
C ALA A 104 7.96 -4.78 -16.41
N ILE A 105 7.66 -3.90 -15.44
CA ILE A 105 6.31 -3.37 -15.21
C ILE A 105 5.82 -2.56 -16.43
N GLY A 106 6.72 -1.85 -17.11
CA GLY A 106 6.40 -1.09 -18.32
C GLY A 106 5.90 -1.93 -19.49
N HIS A 107 6.15 -3.24 -19.51
CA HIS A 107 5.64 -4.18 -20.49
C HIS A 107 4.29 -4.80 -20.13
N LEU A 108 3.82 -4.68 -18.89
CA LEU A 108 2.50 -5.15 -18.50
C LEU A 108 1.40 -4.31 -19.15
N ASP A 109 0.34 -4.96 -19.62
CA ASP A 109 -0.87 -4.24 -20.04
C ASP A 109 -1.36 -3.37 -18.87
N PRO A 110 -1.44 -2.05 -19.03
CA PRO A 110 -1.88 -1.16 -17.96
C PRO A 110 -3.27 -1.48 -17.40
N GLU A 111 -4.17 -2.07 -18.18
CA GLU A 111 -5.47 -2.53 -17.66
C GLU A 111 -5.31 -3.72 -16.71
N CYS A 112 -4.26 -4.53 -16.84
CA CYS A 112 -3.96 -5.68 -15.96
C CYS A 112 -3.10 -5.31 -14.73
N ASP A 113 -2.55 -4.09 -14.68
CA ASP A 113 -1.68 -3.61 -13.58
C ASP A 113 -2.50 -3.24 -12.34
N VAL A 114 -2.91 -4.23 -11.57
CA VAL A 114 -3.67 -3.99 -10.34
C VAL A 114 -2.81 -3.56 -9.14
N ASP A 115 -1.49 -3.43 -9.31
CA ASP A 115 -0.62 -2.79 -8.31
C ASP A 115 -0.44 -1.28 -8.56
N GLY A 116 -0.91 -0.77 -9.73
CA GLY A 116 -0.93 0.64 -10.07
C GLY A 116 0.45 1.26 -10.32
N LEU A 117 1.41 0.48 -10.81
CA LEU A 117 2.82 0.89 -10.91
C LEU A 117 3.25 1.29 -12.34
N THR A 118 2.46 0.97 -13.35
CA THR A 118 2.73 1.41 -14.73
C THR A 118 2.65 2.93 -14.87
N PRO A 119 3.36 3.54 -15.82
CA PRO A 119 3.23 4.97 -16.11
C PRO A 119 1.78 5.40 -16.43
N HIS A 120 1.01 4.54 -17.10
CA HIS A 120 -0.40 4.81 -17.41
C HIS A 120 -1.25 4.91 -16.15
N GLN A 121 -1.17 3.93 -15.23
CA GLN A 121 -1.91 3.95 -13.98
C GLN A 121 -1.53 5.14 -13.09
N LYS A 122 -0.24 5.49 -13.06
CA LYS A 122 0.24 6.70 -12.37
C LYS A 122 -0.36 7.97 -12.98
N GLY A 123 -0.50 8.04 -14.31
CA GLY A 123 -1.17 9.14 -15.01
C GLY A 123 -2.64 9.26 -14.64
N LEU A 124 -3.39 8.15 -14.68
CA LEU A 124 -4.79 8.13 -14.25
C LEU A 124 -4.97 8.61 -12.80
N LEU A 125 -4.06 8.22 -11.89
CA LEU A 125 -4.09 8.68 -10.51
C LEU A 125 -3.86 10.19 -10.39
N VAL A 126 -2.95 10.75 -11.19
CA VAL A 126 -2.69 12.20 -11.25
C VAL A 126 -3.93 12.94 -11.75
N ASP A 127 -4.60 12.41 -12.76
CA ASP A 127 -5.81 13.00 -13.35
C ASP A 127 -7.07 12.79 -12.49
N ASN A 128 -6.94 12.13 -11.32
CA ASN A 128 -8.07 11.73 -10.47
C ASN A 128 -9.13 10.91 -11.24
N ASP A 129 -8.66 10.10 -12.20
CA ASP A 129 -9.54 9.26 -12.99
C ASP A 129 -10.02 8.06 -12.14
N PRO A 130 -11.33 7.78 -12.07
CA PRO A 130 -11.86 6.69 -11.25
C PRO A 130 -11.39 5.29 -11.70
N ARG A 131 -10.84 5.18 -12.92
CA ARG A 131 -10.25 3.93 -13.43
C ARG A 131 -8.88 3.63 -12.86
N ALA A 132 -8.24 4.60 -12.19
CA ALA A 132 -6.91 4.41 -11.63
C ALA A 132 -6.87 3.30 -10.57
N PHE A 133 -5.93 2.39 -10.71
CA PHE A 133 -5.54 1.51 -9.61
C PHE A 133 -4.53 2.23 -8.72
N ILE A 134 -4.98 2.59 -7.53
CA ILE A 134 -4.09 3.20 -6.54
C ILE A 134 -3.13 2.10 -6.05
N PRO A 135 -1.80 2.35 -5.98
CA PRO A 135 -0.85 1.37 -5.45
C PRO A 135 -1.31 0.76 -4.14
N ALA A 136 -1.24 -0.57 -4.04
CA ALA A 136 -1.90 -1.35 -3.00
C ALA A 136 -1.62 -0.85 -1.57
N THR A 137 -0.35 -0.49 -1.28
CA THR A 137 0.01 0.06 0.04
C THR A 137 -0.63 1.43 0.27
N ALA A 138 -0.58 2.32 -0.71
CA ALA A 138 -1.21 3.63 -0.60
C ALA A 138 -2.73 3.50 -0.41
N LYS A 139 -3.39 2.62 -1.16
CA LYS A 139 -4.84 2.34 -1.03
C LYS A 139 -5.19 1.82 0.37
N GLY A 140 -4.36 0.94 0.92
CA GLY A 140 -4.52 0.43 2.29
C GLY A 140 -4.38 1.53 3.34
N VAL A 141 -3.38 2.39 3.21
CA VAL A 141 -3.16 3.54 4.10
C VAL A 141 -4.32 4.53 4.02
N MET A 142 -4.79 4.85 2.82
CA MET A 142 -5.96 5.71 2.61
C MET A 142 -7.17 5.16 3.37
N ARG A 143 -7.47 3.87 3.25
CA ARG A 143 -8.61 3.23 3.95
C ARG A 143 -8.46 3.34 5.47
N LEU A 144 -7.27 3.16 6.02
CA LEU A 144 -7.02 3.32 7.44
C LEU A 144 -7.25 4.76 7.91
N VAL A 145 -6.69 5.74 7.21
CA VAL A 145 -6.80 7.16 7.57
C VAL A 145 -8.24 7.66 7.46
N GLU A 146 -8.91 7.41 6.34
CA GLU A 146 -10.28 7.84 6.06
C GLU A 146 -11.31 7.24 7.03
N SER A 147 -10.96 6.13 7.72
CA SER A 147 -11.80 5.57 8.78
C SER A 147 -11.79 6.39 10.09
N TYR A 148 -10.86 7.33 10.21
CA TYR A 148 -10.72 8.17 11.41
C TYR A 148 -10.97 9.65 11.15
N VAL A 149 -10.68 10.14 9.96
CA VAL A 149 -10.76 11.56 9.62
C VAL A 149 -11.27 11.77 8.20
N ASN A 150 -11.97 12.88 7.98
CA ASN A 150 -12.19 13.41 6.65
C ASN A 150 -10.95 14.23 6.26
N LEU A 151 -10.33 13.89 5.14
CA LEU A 151 -9.05 14.48 4.70
C LEU A 151 -9.18 15.91 4.14
N SER A 152 -10.36 16.32 3.73
CA SER A 152 -10.55 17.66 3.14
C SER A 152 -10.08 18.76 4.11
N ASN A 153 -9.25 19.68 3.61
CA ASN A 153 -8.65 20.79 4.35
C ASN A 153 -7.68 20.35 5.49
N MET A 154 -7.21 19.10 5.51
CA MET A 154 -6.24 18.64 6.51
C MET A 154 -4.80 18.78 6.03
N ARG A 155 -3.89 19.09 6.96
CA ARG A 155 -2.44 19.03 6.76
C ARG A 155 -1.96 17.59 6.93
N VAL A 156 -1.43 17.00 5.86
CA VAL A 156 -0.96 15.61 5.85
C VAL A 156 0.54 15.56 5.62
N ALA A 157 1.31 15.27 6.66
CA ALA A 157 2.75 15.06 6.53
C ALA A 157 3.05 13.65 6.03
N ILE A 158 3.71 13.55 4.88
CA ILE A 158 4.12 12.29 4.25
C ILE A 158 5.64 12.19 4.32
N VAL A 159 6.15 11.36 5.23
CA VAL A 159 7.59 11.15 5.43
C VAL A 159 8.04 9.99 4.55
N SER A 160 7.95 10.18 3.27
CA SER A 160 8.36 9.24 2.22
C SER A 160 8.30 9.91 0.85
N ARG A 161 9.16 9.47 -0.07
CA ARG A 161 9.09 9.81 -1.51
C ARG A 161 9.23 8.58 -2.40
N SER A 162 8.97 7.41 -1.83
CA SER A 162 9.04 6.14 -2.55
C SER A 162 7.92 6.03 -3.60
N GLU A 163 8.12 5.17 -4.59
CA GLU A 163 7.14 4.94 -5.65
C GLU A 163 5.92 4.14 -5.18
N LEU A 164 6.11 3.32 -4.15
CA LEU A 164 5.05 2.45 -3.62
C LEU A 164 4.19 3.13 -2.55
N ILE A 165 4.72 4.15 -1.85
CA ILE A 165 4.05 4.75 -0.70
C ILE A 165 3.95 6.27 -0.87
N GLY A 166 5.09 6.98 -0.86
CA GLY A 166 5.10 8.44 -0.76
C GLY A 166 4.45 9.14 -1.95
N ARG A 167 4.92 8.84 -3.17
CA ARG A 167 4.41 9.50 -4.39
C ARG A 167 2.92 9.28 -4.62
N PRO A 168 2.40 8.03 -4.56
CA PRO A 168 0.96 7.82 -4.73
C PRO A 168 0.13 8.46 -3.60
N LEU A 169 0.59 8.44 -2.36
CA LEU A 169 -0.12 9.09 -1.26
C LEU A 169 -0.21 10.60 -1.42
N ILE A 170 0.86 11.27 -1.91
CA ILE A 170 0.81 12.71 -2.22
C ILE A 170 -0.35 12.99 -3.17
N GLN A 171 -0.46 12.21 -4.24
CA GLN A 171 -1.52 12.39 -5.22
C GLN A 171 -2.90 12.06 -4.65
N CYS A 172 -3.03 10.98 -3.87
CA CYS A 172 -4.28 10.64 -3.19
C CYS A 172 -4.75 11.78 -2.26
N MET A 173 -3.83 12.43 -1.55
CA MET A 173 -4.16 13.56 -0.66
C MET A 173 -4.66 14.77 -1.46
N LEU A 174 -3.99 15.10 -2.57
CA LEU A 174 -4.47 16.18 -3.47
C LEU A 174 -5.87 15.88 -4.01
N ASN A 175 -6.13 14.64 -4.41
CA ASN A 175 -7.43 14.19 -4.91
C ASN A 175 -8.55 14.17 -3.83
N LYS A 176 -8.18 14.37 -2.57
CA LYS A 176 -9.09 14.46 -1.40
C LYS A 176 -9.15 15.87 -0.80
N ASP A 177 -8.69 16.88 -1.53
CA ASP A 177 -8.65 18.28 -1.08
C ASP A 177 -7.84 18.48 0.21
N ALA A 178 -6.87 17.59 0.48
CA ALA A 178 -5.93 17.73 1.59
C ALA A 178 -4.69 18.52 1.17
N MET A 179 -3.91 18.97 2.15
CA MET A 179 -2.62 19.64 1.96
C MET A 179 -1.46 18.68 2.27
N PRO A 180 -0.89 17.97 1.28
CA PRO A 180 0.26 17.11 1.51
C PRO A 180 1.54 17.91 1.72
N ILE A 181 2.29 17.57 2.78
CA ILE A 181 3.61 18.10 3.08
C ILE A 181 4.60 16.93 2.97
N VAL A 182 5.52 17.02 2.01
CA VAL A 182 6.46 15.95 1.71
C VAL A 182 7.76 16.11 2.46
N ILE A 183 8.10 15.12 3.27
CA ILE A 183 9.32 15.09 4.09
C ILE A 183 10.22 13.94 3.63
N HIS A 184 11.51 14.21 3.50
CA HIS A 184 12.51 13.22 3.07
C HIS A 184 13.88 13.50 3.70
N SER A 185 14.83 12.59 3.53
CA SER A 185 16.17 12.59 4.16
C SER A 185 17.07 13.80 3.89
N LYS A 186 16.66 14.76 3.04
CA LYS A 186 17.38 16.00 2.76
C LYS A 186 16.80 17.20 3.47
N ILE A 187 15.75 17.03 4.27
CA ILE A 187 15.10 18.07 5.06
C ILE A 187 15.76 18.10 6.45
N SER A 188 15.97 19.30 7.00
CA SER A 188 16.57 19.45 8.33
C SER A 188 15.65 18.94 9.44
N ASP A 189 16.22 18.40 10.51
CA ASP A 189 15.45 17.87 11.64
C ASP A 189 14.53 18.93 12.27
N MET A 190 14.98 20.18 12.36
CA MET A 190 14.19 21.28 12.86
C MET A 190 12.90 21.46 12.06
N PHE A 191 12.99 21.48 10.72
CA PHE A 191 11.83 21.60 9.84
C PHE A 191 10.94 20.37 9.92
N VAL A 192 11.53 19.16 10.02
CA VAL A 192 10.75 17.91 10.21
C VAL A 192 9.90 18.01 11.47
N ARG A 193 10.48 18.42 12.61
CA ARG A 193 9.75 18.61 13.88
C ARG A 193 8.61 19.60 13.77
N GLU A 194 8.84 20.72 13.12
CA GLU A 194 7.84 21.76 12.89
C GLU A 194 6.67 21.18 12.10
N GLN A 195 6.94 20.55 10.96
CA GLN A 195 5.89 20.04 10.07
C GLN A 195 5.12 18.87 10.69
N LEU A 196 5.79 17.92 11.37
CA LEU A 196 5.11 16.84 12.08
C LEU A 196 4.30 17.37 13.28
N GLY A 197 4.83 18.40 13.97
CA GLY A 197 4.14 19.05 15.06
C GLY A 197 2.90 19.84 14.63
N GLU A 198 2.78 20.25 13.37
CA GLU A 198 1.62 21.00 12.87
C GLU A 198 0.63 20.15 12.05
N ALA A 199 1.04 18.99 11.58
CA ALA A 199 0.19 18.12 10.79
C ALA A 199 -1.02 17.59 11.58
N ASP A 200 -2.11 17.28 10.88
CA ASP A 200 -3.29 16.61 11.43
C ASP A 200 -3.17 15.09 11.23
N VAL A 201 -2.59 14.70 10.09
CA VAL A 201 -2.30 13.30 9.75
C VAL A 201 -0.82 13.17 9.44
N ILE A 202 -0.19 12.12 9.93
CA ILE A 202 1.21 11.79 9.64
C ILE A 202 1.29 10.38 9.08
N ILE A 203 1.97 10.24 7.94
CA ILE A 203 2.22 8.94 7.31
C ILE A 203 3.72 8.79 7.12
N THR A 204 4.34 7.77 7.74
CA THR A 204 5.78 7.51 7.62
C THR A 204 6.05 6.24 6.82
N GLY A 205 7.15 6.22 6.09
CA GLY A 205 7.60 5.09 5.28
C GLY A 205 9.05 5.25 4.86
N CYS A 206 9.97 5.36 5.85
CA CYS A 206 11.40 5.61 5.66
C CYS A 206 12.27 4.37 5.73
N GLY A 207 11.76 3.25 6.25
CA GLY A 207 12.48 1.99 6.35
C GLY A 207 12.74 1.47 7.77
N GLY A 208 12.04 2.00 8.78
CA GLY A 208 12.00 1.46 10.14
C GLY A 208 13.28 1.64 10.94
N ARG A 209 13.41 2.74 11.68
CA ARG A 209 14.58 3.00 12.54
C ARG A 209 14.24 3.72 13.83
N LYS A 210 12.97 3.75 14.24
CA LYS A 210 12.50 4.54 15.41
C LYS A 210 12.99 5.99 15.38
N LEU A 211 12.87 6.64 14.22
CA LEU A 211 13.39 7.99 13.97
C LEU A 211 12.59 9.06 14.74
N PHE A 212 11.30 8.78 14.98
CA PHE A 212 10.34 9.76 15.49
C PHE A 212 9.76 9.31 16.82
N ASP A 213 10.20 9.94 17.90
CA ASP A 213 9.60 9.79 19.22
C ASP A 213 8.50 10.85 19.48
N HIS A 214 7.88 10.83 20.67
CA HIS A 214 6.78 11.73 21.01
C HIS A 214 7.07 13.23 20.84
N ARG A 215 8.35 13.65 20.82
CA ARG A 215 8.76 15.06 20.69
C ARG A 215 8.56 15.64 19.30
N TYR A 216 8.28 14.79 18.32
CA TYR A 216 7.97 15.20 16.94
C TYR A 216 6.48 15.49 16.72
N PHE A 217 5.61 15.12 17.65
CA PHE A 217 4.17 15.13 17.47
C PHE A 217 3.47 16.07 18.44
N LYS A 218 2.26 16.53 18.07
CA LYS A 218 1.35 17.18 19.02
C LYS A 218 1.06 16.24 20.19
N THR A 219 0.67 16.82 21.32
CA THR A 219 0.24 16.03 22.47
C THR A 219 -1.07 15.28 22.19
N PHE A 220 -1.92 15.79 21.30
CA PHE A 220 -3.23 15.18 21.00
C PHE A 220 -3.75 15.52 19.60
N GLY A 221 -4.68 14.72 19.12
CA GLY A 221 -5.52 15.02 17.95
C GLY A 221 -4.93 14.61 16.59
N GLN A 222 -3.75 13.97 16.56
CA GLN A 222 -3.15 13.50 15.31
C GLN A 222 -3.50 12.05 15.00
N VAL A 223 -3.62 11.72 13.72
CA VAL A 223 -3.66 10.36 13.21
C VAL A 223 -2.29 10.01 12.62
N ILE A 224 -1.66 8.98 13.15
CA ILE A 224 -0.29 8.57 12.77
C ILE A 224 -0.36 7.17 12.15
N VAL A 225 0.13 7.01 10.93
CA VAL A 225 0.24 5.73 10.23
C VAL A 225 1.70 5.47 9.87
N ASP A 226 2.29 4.50 10.53
CA ASP A 226 3.67 4.06 10.29
C ASP A 226 3.65 2.84 9.35
N CYS A 227 4.10 3.05 8.11
CA CYS A 227 4.14 2.04 7.06
C CYS A 227 5.40 1.18 7.10
N SER A 228 6.38 1.52 7.94
CA SER A 228 7.63 0.80 8.00
C SER A 228 7.52 -0.46 8.86
N MET A 229 8.10 -1.54 8.36
CA MET A 229 8.19 -2.82 9.04
C MET A 229 9.54 -3.47 8.70
N ALA A 230 10.61 -2.83 9.14
CA ALA A 230 11.96 -3.31 8.87
C ALA A 230 12.44 -4.32 9.91
N LYS A 231 13.45 -5.09 9.54
CA LYS A 231 14.27 -5.84 10.48
C LYS A 231 15.49 -5.01 10.84
N VAL A 232 15.60 -4.58 12.08
CA VAL A 232 16.69 -3.75 12.58
C VAL A 232 17.33 -4.47 13.77
N ASP A 233 18.65 -4.71 13.72
CA ASP A 233 19.41 -5.39 14.78
C ASP A 233 18.80 -6.73 15.23
N GLY A 234 18.27 -7.50 14.28
CA GLY A 234 17.62 -8.79 14.53
C GLY A 234 16.18 -8.72 15.01
N ILE A 235 15.64 -7.53 15.26
CA ILE A 235 14.24 -7.30 15.68
C ILE A 235 13.40 -7.07 14.44
N ASP A 236 12.38 -7.89 14.24
CA ASP A 236 11.42 -7.77 13.14
C ASP A 236 10.30 -6.74 13.47
N GLY A 237 9.77 -6.09 12.45
CA GLY A 237 8.61 -5.20 12.57
C GLY A 237 8.91 -3.84 13.20
N VAL A 238 10.14 -3.37 13.09
CA VAL A 238 10.53 -2.05 13.57
C VAL A 238 9.97 -0.99 12.64
N GLY A 239 9.15 -0.09 13.21
CA GLY A 239 8.61 1.08 12.52
C GLY A 239 9.56 2.29 12.50
N ASP A 240 9.16 3.34 11.80
CA ASP A 240 9.84 4.64 11.83
C ASP A 240 9.55 5.40 13.13
N CYS A 241 8.38 5.15 13.72
CA CYS A 241 7.93 5.76 14.96
C CYS A 241 8.35 4.93 16.18
N ASP A 242 8.77 5.61 17.25
CA ASP A 242 8.87 4.99 18.57
C ASP A 242 7.46 4.89 19.17
N LYS A 243 6.78 3.79 18.87
CA LYS A 243 5.40 3.53 19.27
C LYS A 243 5.22 3.67 20.79
N ASP A 244 6.12 3.11 21.60
CA ASP A 244 6.03 3.13 23.04
C ASP A 244 6.14 4.55 23.59
N SER A 245 7.07 5.33 23.05
CA SER A 245 7.22 6.74 23.38
C SER A 245 5.94 7.54 23.09
N ILE A 246 5.35 7.34 21.91
CA ILE A 246 4.13 8.03 21.46
C ILE A 246 2.93 7.60 22.33
N MET A 247 2.75 6.30 22.55
CA MET A 247 1.64 5.75 23.32
C MET A 247 1.62 6.26 24.77
N ASN A 248 2.80 6.42 25.38
CA ASN A 248 2.92 6.83 26.77
C ASN A 248 2.86 8.35 26.97
N LYS A 249 3.16 9.15 25.95
CA LYS A 249 3.36 10.61 26.09
C LYS A 249 2.39 11.47 25.32
N THR A 250 1.54 10.87 24.48
CA THR A 250 0.56 11.61 23.67
C THR A 250 -0.86 11.06 23.82
N HIS A 251 -1.82 11.75 23.19
CA HIS A 251 -3.23 11.35 23.10
C HIS A 251 -3.65 11.23 21.62
N ASN A 252 -2.75 10.76 20.77
CA ASN A 252 -2.94 10.59 19.34
C ASN A 252 -3.56 9.22 19.01
N THR A 253 -3.92 8.99 17.76
CA THR A 253 -4.28 7.67 17.24
C THR A 253 -3.14 7.16 16.38
N ILE A 254 -2.64 5.94 16.63
CA ILE A 254 -1.48 5.41 15.94
C ILE A 254 -1.75 4.01 15.38
N ALA A 255 -1.31 3.78 14.13
CA ALA A 255 -1.14 2.46 13.51
C ALA A 255 0.35 2.25 13.23
N SER A 256 1.01 1.39 13.98
CA SER A 256 2.42 1.06 13.80
C SER A 256 2.69 -0.40 14.17
N GLY A 257 3.52 -1.07 13.40
CA GLY A 257 3.87 -2.47 13.60
C GLY A 257 2.92 -3.46 12.92
N TYR A 258 3.03 -4.71 13.32
CA TYR A 258 2.24 -5.80 12.74
C TYR A 258 0.73 -5.61 12.96
N GLY A 259 -0.05 -6.04 11.97
CA GLY A 259 -1.52 -6.01 12.04
C GLY A 259 -2.19 -4.77 11.44
N HIS A 260 -1.43 -3.76 11.04
CA HIS A 260 -1.97 -2.52 10.47
C HIS A 260 -1.74 -2.41 8.96
N THR A 261 -0.64 -1.81 8.53
CA THR A 261 -0.39 -1.46 7.13
C THR A 261 -0.12 -2.66 6.22
N GLY A 262 0.51 -3.72 6.71
CA GLY A 262 0.73 -4.96 5.95
C GLY A 262 -0.58 -5.61 5.50
N PRO A 263 -1.48 -6.00 6.42
CA PRO A 263 -2.80 -6.49 6.06
C PRO A 263 -3.63 -5.50 5.23
N ALA A 264 -3.54 -4.18 5.49
CA ALA A 264 -4.21 -3.15 4.70
C ALA A 264 -3.71 -3.12 3.26
N THR A 265 -2.39 -3.31 3.02
CA THR A 265 -1.80 -3.46 1.69
C THR A 265 -2.41 -4.64 0.93
N VAL A 266 -2.54 -5.79 1.58
CA VAL A 266 -3.16 -6.97 0.96
C VAL A 266 -4.62 -6.69 0.58
N MET A 267 -5.37 -6.04 1.46
CA MET A 267 -6.76 -5.63 1.17
C MET A 267 -6.84 -4.59 0.04
N GLY A 268 -5.89 -3.65 -0.02
CA GLY A 268 -5.77 -2.68 -1.11
C GLY A 268 -5.59 -3.36 -2.47
N LEU A 269 -4.72 -4.37 -2.53
CA LEU A 269 -4.55 -5.19 -3.74
C LEU A 269 -5.85 -5.92 -4.11
N MET A 270 -6.49 -6.61 -3.15
CA MET A 270 -7.76 -7.30 -3.42
C MET A 270 -8.85 -6.34 -3.90
N SER A 271 -8.88 -5.12 -3.35
CA SER A 271 -9.80 -4.06 -3.80
C SER A 271 -9.54 -3.64 -5.26
N ASN A 272 -8.27 -3.57 -5.69
CA ASN A 272 -7.93 -3.29 -7.09
C ASN A 272 -8.35 -4.45 -8.01
N VAL A 273 -8.18 -5.69 -7.58
CA VAL A 273 -8.67 -6.87 -8.34
C VAL A 273 -10.19 -6.82 -8.50
N VAL A 274 -10.94 -6.52 -7.44
CA VAL A 274 -12.40 -6.35 -7.52
C VAL A 274 -12.77 -5.23 -8.50
N GLN A 275 -12.14 -4.06 -8.37
CA GLN A 275 -12.32 -2.91 -9.28
C GLN A 275 -12.06 -3.28 -10.74
N TYR A 276 -11.01 -4.05 -11.03
CA TYR A 276 -10.72 -4.54 -12.39
C TYR A 276 -11.91 -5.31 -12.96
N TYR A 277 -12.46 -6.28 -12.22
CA TYR A 277 -13.58 -7.09 -12.71
C TYR A 277 -14.86 -6.29 -12.85
N GLU A 278 -15.15 -5.35 -11.96
CA GLU A 278 -16.26 -4.42 -12.12
C GLU A 278 -16.16 -3.60 -13.41
N MET A 279 -14.97 -3.07 -13.70
CA MET A 279 -14.74 -2.29 -14.92
C MET A 279 -14.81 -3.14 -16.20
N ARG A 280 -14.46 -4.43 -16.12
CA ARG A 280 -14.38 -5.33 -17.28
C ARG A 280 -15.72 -5.96 -17.60
N LEU A 281 -16.51 -6.31 -16.59
CA LEU A 281 -17.79 -7.03 -16.74
C LEU A 281 -18.98 -6.09 -16.93
N ASN A 282 -18.90 -4.85 -16.45
CA ASN A 282 -19.96 -3.85 -16.62
C ASN A 282 -19.77 -2.98 -17.89
N LYS A 283 -18.85 -3.35 -18.79
CA LYS A 283 -18.73 -2.76 -20.14
C LYS A 283 -19.74 -3.42 -21.05
#